data_32db565e1fedac14b7dcfcce6e7e4e27
#
_entry.id   32db565e1fedac14b7dcfcce6e7e4e27
#
_cell.length_a   1.000
_cell.length_b   1.000
_cell.length_c   1.000
_cell.angle_alpha   90.00
_cell.angle_beta   90.00
_cell.angle_gamma   90.00
#
_symmetry.space_group_name_H-M   'P 1'
#
loop_
_entity.id
_entity.type
_entity.pdbx_description
1 polymer ?
#
loop_
_entity_poly.entity_id
_entity_poly.type
_entity_poly.pdbx_seq_one_letter_code
_entity_poly.pdbx_strand_id
1 'polypeptide(L)'
;ESTNPVFNKNNQILLDNSTKKWEFISLKRDGYTFILVVSFISLVLGIAGKKGFFSLVGILFNIIFLFFLLWINQRNRSINLLLLISIYTIIAIIISTGTLYGLKKIDLRKVLATIFSVFLSYFITTITMKLLNDQGLRYEEIQFLTRPYRTVFLASLMLGGIGAALDNVVVIISSLDELVRHTPEINTKELIESGKNIASDTTTSMINVLLFAYLSSATPFFIFYLANGWDFVETFKMHLSLEIMRVLCGGLAILFTIPSSFLFFLLFKKLKKKGKTDECN
;
A
#
# COMPACT_ATOMS: atom_id res chain seq x y z
N GLU A 1 3.85 -6.59 36.90
CA GLU A 1 3.28 -7.94 36.77
C GLU A 1 3.97 -8.65 35.63
N SER A 2 4.60 -9.78 35.95
CA SER A 2 5.35 -10.55 34.95
C SER A 2 4.38 -11.08 33.88
N THR A 3 4.61 -10.70 32.64
CA THR A 3 3.90 -11.22 31.46
C THR A 3 4.32 -12.65 31.12
N ASN A 4 4.52 -13.50 32.12
CA ASN A 4 4.77 -14.91 31.87
C ASN A 4 3.54 -15.52 31.21
N PRO A 5 3.69 -16.18 30.06
CA PRO A 5 2.57 -16.80 29.39
C PRO A 5 1.92 -17.81 30.33
N VAL A 6 0.62 -17.70 30.54
CA VAL A 6 -0.15 -18.68 31.29
C VAL A 6 -0.19 -19.97 30.50
N PHE A 7 0.47 -21.01 31.00
CA PHE A 7 0.47 -22.33 30.38
C PHE A 7 -0.78 -23.11 30.75
N ASN A 8 -1.56 -23.50 29.77
CA ASN A 8 -2.67 -24.42 29.96
C ASN A 8 -2.25 -25.84 29.58
N LYS A 9 -2.86 -26.83 30.26
CA LYS A 9 -2.71 -28.25 29.95
C LYS A 9 -3.06 -28.48 28.47
N ASN A 10 -2.15 -28.99 27.65
CA ASN A 10 -2.19 -29.19 26.20
C ASN A 10 -1.62 -28.03 25.33
N ASN A 11 -1.04 -26.99 25.89
CA ASN A 11 -0.32 -26.03 25.07
C ASN A 11 0.94 -26.66 24.49
N GLN A 12 1.14 -26.52 23.19
CA GLN A 12 2.38 -26.87 22.52
C GLN A 12 3.37 -25.72 22.65
N ILE A 13 4.62 -26.03 23.02
CA ILE A 13 5.69 -25.05 23.20
C ILE A 13 6.81 -25.28 22.21
N LEU A 14 7.45 -24.19 21.78
CA LEU A 14 8.68 -24.22 21.01
C LEU A 14 9.86 -24.15 21.97
N LEU A 15 10.76 -25.11 21.87
CA LEU A 15 11.98 -25.19 22.67
C LEU A 15 13.20 -25.10 21.74
N ASP A 16 14.20 -24.35 22.13
CA ASP A 16 15.51 -24.33 21.49
C ASP A 16 16.48 -25.25 22.24
N ASN A 17 17.29 -25.98 21.51
CA ASN A 17 18.33 -26.85 22.03
C ASN A 17 19.74 -26.50 21.49
N SER A 18 19.91 -25.32 20.94
CA SER A 18 21.18 -24.90 20.33
C SER A 18 22.32 -24.83 21.36
N THR A 19 22.01 -24.57 22.63
CA THR A 19 22.98 -24.43 23.76
C THR A 19 23.11 -25.71 24.59
N LYS A 20 22.61 -26.88 24.14
CA LYS A 20 22.51 -28.13 24.92
C LYS A 20 21.61 -28.03 26.17
N LYS A 21 20.91 -26.92 26.37
CA LYS A 21 19.85 -26.74 27.35
C LYS A 21 18.56 -26.39 26.62
N TRP A 22 17.47 -27.00 27.08
CA TRP A 22 16.15 -26.68 26.52
C TRP A 22 15.71 -25.31 27.04
N GLU A 23 15.69 -24.33 26.14
CA GLU A 23 15.24 -22.97 26.45
C GLU A 23 13.86 -22.75 25.83
N PHE A 24 12.94 -22.19 26.62
CA PHE A 24 11.60 -21.86 26.14
C PHE A 24 11.68 -20.64 25.22
N ILE A 25 11.20 -20.78 23.98
CA ILE A 25 11.13 -19.66 23.03
C ILE A 25 9.74 -19.03 23.07
N SER A 26 8.71 -19.82 22.81
CA SER A 26 7.32 -19.30 22.72
C SER A 26 6.28 -20.41 22.75
N LEU A 27 5.02 -20.03 22.95
CA LEU A 27 3.88 -20.91 22.71
C LEU A 27 3.69 -21.10 21.21
N LYS A 28 3.52 -22.35 20.78
CA LYS A 28 3.23 -22.68 19.40
C LYS A 28 1.79 -22.29 19.06
N ARG A 29 1.62 -21.23 18.29
CA ARG A 29 0.32 -20.68 17.87
C ARG A 29 0.00 -20.92 16.40
N ASP A 30 0.81 -21.72 15.72
CA ASP A 30 0.72 -21.94 14.27
C ASP A 30 -0.65 -22.46 13.83
N GLY A 31 -1.29 -23.31 14.65
CA GLY A 31 -2.61 -23.87 14.36
C GLY A 31 -3.69 -22.80 14.26
N TYR A 32 -3.73 -21.85 15.18
CA TYR A 32 -4.71 -20.74 15.14
C TYR A 32 -4.47 -19.81 13.95
N THR A 33 -3.21 -19.47 13.69
CA THR A 33 -2.83 -18.66 12.53
C THR A 33 -3.22 -19.37 11.22
N PHE A 34 -2.96 -20.68 11.13
CA PHE A 34 -3.33 -21.47 9.96
C PHE A 34 -4.85 -21.49 9.74
N ILE A 35 -5.65 -21.70 10.79
CA ILE A 35 -7.12 -21.66 10.71
C ILE A 35 -7.60 -20.31 10.21
N LEU A 36 -7.05 -19.19 10.73
CA LEU A 36 -7.42 -17.84 10.29
C LEU A 36 -7.09 -17.62 8.82
N VAL A 37 -5.90 -18.02 8.37
CA VAL A 37 -5.48 -17.88 6.97
C VAL A 37 -6.36 -18.72 6.05
N VAL A 38 -6.64 -19.98 6.41
CA VAL A 38 -7.49 -20.87 5.62
C VAL A 38 -8.92 -20.33 5.57
N SER A 39 -9.46 -19.85 6.69
CA SER A 39 -10.79 -19.23 6.73
C SER A 39 -10.85 -18.01 5.83
N PHE A 40 -9.87 -17.13 5.89
CA PHE A 40 -9.78 -15.96 5.02
C PHE A 40 -9.75 -16.33 3.53
N ILE A 41 -8.87 -17.27 3.16
CA ILE A 41 -8.76 -17.74 1.77
C ILE A 41 -10.09 -18.38 1.32
N SER A 42 -10.71 -19.21 2.16
CA SER A 42 -11.99 -19.87 1.85
C SER A 42 -13.12 -18.87 1.64
N LEU A 43 -13.19 -17.81 2.47
CA LEU A 43 -14.17 -16.73 2.33
C LEU A 43 -13.94 -15.94 1.03
N VAL A 44 -12.70 -15.57 0.72
CA VAL A 44 -12.37 -14.85 -0.53
C VAL A 44 -12.75 -15.69 -1.75
N LEU A 45 -12.45 -17.00 -1.74
CA LEU A 45 -12.80 -17.88 -2.84
C LEU A 45 -14.31 -18.13 -2.94
N GLY A 46 -15.00 -18.24 -1.80
CA GLY A 46 -16.45 -18.45 -1.75
C GLY A 46 -17.24 -17.24 -2.27
N ILE A 47 -16.82 -16.03 -1.91
CA ILE A 47 -17.52 -14.79 -2.27
C ILE A 47 -17.11 -14.30 -3.68
N ALA A 48 -15.81 -14.21 -3.96
CA ALA A 48 -15.29 -13.62 -5.19
C ALA A 48 -14.99 -14.66 -6.30
N GLY A 49 -15.07 -15.94 -6.01
CA GLY A 49 -14.88 -17.02 -6.98
C GLY A 49 -13.55 -16.93 -7.73
N LYS A 50 -13.59 -17.07 -9.05
CA LYS A 50 -12.38 -16.99 -9.92
C LYS A 50 -11.62 -15.67 -9.79
N LYS A 51 -12.32 -14.55 -9.60
CA LYS A 51 -11.66 -13.24 -9.41
C LYS A 51 -10.90 -13.21 -8.09
N GLY A 52 -11.46 -13.76 -7.02
CA GLY A 52 -10.79 -13.90 -5.72
C GLY A 52 -9.54 -14.74 -5.81
N PHE A 53 -9.57 -15.85 -6.54
CA PHE A 53 -8.40 -16.69 -6.77
C PHE A 53 -7.25 -15.92 -7.45
N PHE A 54 -7.53 -15.24 -8.56
CA PHE A 54 -6.52 -14.44 -9.25
C PHE A 54 -5.98 -13.28 -8.40
N SER A 55 -6.83 -12.66 -7.58
CA SER A 55 -6.41 -11.63 -6.64
C SER A 55 -5.42 -12.18 -5.59
N LEU A 56 -5.73 -13.34 -4.99
CA LEU A 56 -4.82 -14.00 -4.03
C LEU A 56 -3.48 -14.38 -4.66
N VAL A 57 -3.51 -14.91 -5.89
CA VAL A 57 -2.29 -15.21 -6.66
C VAL A 57 -1.49 -13.93 -6.92
N GLY A 58 -2.14 -12.83 -7.26
CA GLY A 58 -1.48 -11.53 -7.46
C GLY A 58 -0.81 -10.99 -6.19
N ILE A 59 -1.49 -11.09 -5.05
CA ILE A 59 -0.92 -10.72 -3.74
C ILE A 59 0.31 -11.57 -3.43
N LEU A 60 0.19 -12.88 -3.57
CA LEU A 60 1.29 -13.81 -3.31
C LEU A 60 2.50 -13.51 -4.20
N PHE A 61 2.26 -13.26 -5.49
CA PHE A 61 3.32 -12.92 -6.43
C PHE A 61 4.00 -11.59 -6.06
N ASN A 62 3.24 -10.56 -5.70
CA ASN A 62 3.78 -9.28 -5.25
C ASN A 62 4.64 -9.45 -3.98
N ILE A 63 4.20 -10.25 -3.03
CA ILE A 63 4.97 -10.54 -1.81
C ILE A 63 6.30 -11.23 -2.16
N ILE A 64 6.24 -12.32 -2.94
CA ILE A 64 7.43 -13.07 -3.35
C ILE A 64 8.39 -12.17 -4.12
N PHE A 65 7.87 -11.35 -5.03
CA PHE A 65 8.67 -10.43 -5.83
C PHE A 65 9.33 -9.35 -4.98
N LEU A 66 8.63 -8.79 -3.98
CA LEU A 66 9.23 -7.85 -3.02
C LEU A 66 10.41 -8.48 -2.27
N PHE A 67 10.20 -9.68 -1.69
CA PHE A 67 11.25 -10.37 -0.97
C PHE A 67 12.43 -10.74 -1.86
N PHE A 68 12.18 -11.13 -3.10
CA PHE A 68 13.23 -11.39 -4.09
C PHE A 68 14.08 -10.15 -4.37
N LEU A 69 13.46 -8.99 -4.56
CA LEU A 69 14.19 -7.74 -4.78
C LEU A 69 14.99 -7.30 -3.53
N LEU A 70 14.41 -7.46 -2.33
CA LEU A 70 15.13 -7.18 -1.09
C LEU A 70 16.31 -8.14 -0.89
N TRP A 71 16.18 -9.41 -1.27
CA TRP A 71 17.28 -10.37 -1.25
C TRP A 71 18.41 -9.98 -2.22
N ILE A 72 18.09 -9.53 -3.44
CA ILE A 72 19.08 -9.00 -4.39
C ILE A 72 19.80 -7.79 -3.77
N ASN A 73 19.07 -6.87 -3.17
CA ASN A 73 19.64 -5.69 -2.53
C ASN A 73 20.56 -6.04 -1.35
N GLN A 74 20.23 -7.08 -0.59
CA GLN A 74 21.09 -7.60 0.48
C GLN A 74 22.40 -8.19 -0.07
N ARG A 75 22.32 -8.95 -1.17
CA ARG A 75 23.46 -9.59 -1.79
C ARG A 75 24.39 -8.59 -2.47
N ASN A 76 23.84 -7.56 -3.08
CA ASN A 76 24.59 -6.51 -3.78
C ASN A 76 24.27 -5.13 -3.22
N ARG A 77 25.06 -4.68 -2.25
CA ARG A 77 24.88 -3.39 -1.56
C ARG A 77 25.12 -2.16 -2.44
N SER A 78 25.69 -2.33 -3.64
CA SER A 78 25.91 -1.24 -4.60
C SER A 78 24.62 -0.76 -5.26
N ILE A 79 23.56 -1.58 -5.24
CA ILE A 79 22.28 -1.23 -5.85
C ILE A 79 21.54 -0.24 -4.96
N ASN A 80 21.09 0.87 -5.55
CA ASN A 80 20.29 1.85 -4.84
C ASN A 80 18.91 1.27 -4.49
N LEU A 81 18.61 1.21 -3.17
CA LEU A 81 17.35 0.67 -2.66
C LEU A 81 16.14 1.42 -3.24
N LEU A 82 16.20 2.75 -3.36
CA LEU A 82 15.08 3.55 -3.87
C LEU A 82 14.78 3.24 -5.34
N LEU A 83 15.81 3.04 -6.16
CA LEU A 83 15.62 2.63 -7.56
C LEU A 83 14.93 1.26 -7.63
N LEU A 84 15.35 0.34 -6.79
CA LEU A 84 14.83 -1.02 -6.75
C LEU A 84 13.36 -1.05 -6.32
N ILE A 85 12.99 -0.26 -5.31
CA ILE A 85 11.60 -0.10 -4.87
C ILE A 85 10.77 0.67 -5.91
N SER A 86 11.36 1.63 -6.63
CA SER A 86 10.65 2.30 -7.75
C SER A 86 10.27 1.32 -8.86
N ILE A 87 11.19 0.44 -9.24
CA ILE A 87 10.92 -0.64 -10.21
C ILE A 87 9.85 -1.60 -9.67
N TYR A 88 9.98 -1.99 -8.39
CA TYR A 88 8.97 -2.81 -7.73
C TYR A 88 7.59 -2.17 -7.81
N THR A 89 7.46 -0.88 -7.47
CA THR A 89 6.20 -0.13 -7.48
C THR A 89 5.51 -0.21 -8.84
N ILE A 90 6.25 0.02 -9.92
CA ILE A 90 5.73 -0.05 -11.29
C ILE A 90 5.22 -1.46 -11.60
N ILE A 91 6.03 -2.47 -11.33
CA ILE A 91 5.70 -3.87 -11.61
C ILE A 91 4.52 -4.33 -10.74
N ALA A 92 4.49 -3.97 -9.47
CA ALA A 92 3.40 -4.32 -8.55
C ALA A 92 2.05 -3.74 -9.02
N ILE A 93 2.02 -2.50 -9.51
CA ILE A 93 0.82 -1.87 -10.07
C ILE A 93 0.36 -2.63 -11.32
N ILE A 94 1.27 -2.99 -12.22
CA ILE A 94 0.95 -3.75 -13.43
C ILE A 94 0.38 -5.13 -13.08
N ILE A 95 1.04 -5.85 -12.17
CA ILE A 95 0.60 -7.18 -11.73
C ILE A 95 -0.78 -7.09 -11.07
N SER A 96 -0.96 -6.18 -10.12
CA SER A 96 -2.23 -6.02 -9.41
C SER A 96 -3.38 -5.67 -10.36
N THR A 97 -3.15 -4.77 -11.32
CA THR A 97 -4.15 -4.45 -12.36
C THR A 97 -4.42 -5.65 -13.26
N GLY A 98 -3.37 -6.40 -13.65
CA GLY A 98 -3.49 -7.57 -14.50
C GLY A 98 -4.23 -8.74 -13.84
N THR A 99 -4.08 -8.94 -12.55
CA THR A 99 -4.79 -10.00 -11.80
C THR A 99 -6.26 -9.66 -11.57
N LEU A 100 -6.60 -8.39 -11.41
CA LEU A 100 -8.00 -7.93 -11.23
C LEU A 100 -8.83 -8.06 -12.53
N TYR A 101 -8.28 -7.72 -13.68
CA TYR A 101 -9.00 -7.65 -14.95
C TYR A 101 -8.62 -8.75 -15.95
N GLY A 102 -7.59 -9.53 -15.66
CA GLY A 102 -6.96 -10.49 -16.57
C GLY A 102 -5.83 -9.84 -17.38
N LEU A 103 -4.73 -10.58 -17.53
CA LEU A 103 -3.50 -10.09 -18.19
C LEU A 103 -3.70 -9.57 -19.62
N LYS A 104 -4.75 -10.06 -20.33
CA LYS A 104 -5.09 -9.61 -21.69
C LYS A 104 -5.92 -8.32 -21.74
N LYS A 105 -6.37 -7.81 -20.59
CA LYS A 105 -7.25 -6.64 -20.48
C LYS A 105 -6.68 -5.57 -19.54
N ILE A 106 -5.37 -5.45 -19.47
CA ILE A 106 -4.73 -4.41 -18.67
C ILE A 106 -5.11 -3.04 -19.24
N ASP A 107 -5.76 -2.23 -18.41
CA ASP A 107 -6.13 -0.87 -18.77
C ASP A 107 -4.96 0.09 -18.47
N LEU A 108 -4.26 0.49 -19.53
CA LEU A 108 -3.12 1.41 -19.44
C LEU A 108 -3.47 2.73 -18.75
N ARG A 109 -4.72 3.20 -18.86
CA ARG A 109 -5.16 4.43 -18.19
C ARG A 109 -5.06 4.29 -16.68
N LYS A 110 -5.50 3.13 -16.14
CA LYS A 110 -5.46 2.83 -14.71
C LYS A 110 -4.02 2.71 -14.22
N VAL A 111 -3.18 1.99 -14.95
CA VAL A 111 -1.76 1.81 -14.61
C VAL A 111 -1.03 3.15 -14.58
N LEU A 112 -1.14 3.95 -15.65
CA LEU A 112 -0.45 5.24 -15.73
C LEU A 112 -0.96 6.25 -14.70
N ALA A 113 -2.27 6.31 -14.46
CA ALA A 113 -2.84 7.19 -13.45
C ALA A 113 -2.33 6.84 -12.04
N THR A 114 -2.26 5.55 -11.71
CA THR A 114 -1.74 5.10 -10.41
C THR A 114 -0.25 5.39 -10.26
N ILE A 115 0.57 5.05 -11.26
CA ILE A 115 2.00 5.34 -11.25
C ILE A 115 2.23 6.83 -11.05
N PHE A 116 1.57 7.67 -11.85
CA PHE A 116 1.71 9.11 -11.77
C PHE A 116 1.34 9.65 -10.38
N SER A 117 0.22 9.20 -9.80
CA SER A 117 -0.24 9.64 -8.47
C SER A 117 0.75 9.27 -7.36
N VAL A 118 1.23 8.03 -7.37
CA VAL A 118 2.17 7.53 -6.34
C VAL A 118 3.51 8.25 -6.44
N PHE A 119 4.08 8.37 -7.64
CA PHE A 119 5.38 9.05 -7.81
C PHE A 119 5.29 10.55 -7.54
N LEU A 120 4.20 11.21 -7.92
CA LEU A 120 3.99 12.64 -7.64
C LEU A 120 3.88 12.89 -6.13
N SER A 121 3.12 12.09 -5.41
CA SER A 121 3.02 12.17 -3.96
C SER A 121 4.37 11.95 -3.27
N TYR A 122 5.07 10.89 -3.66
CA TYR A 122 6.40 10.58 -3.16
C TYR A 122 7.39 11.73 -3.40
N PHE A 123 7.39 12.31 -4.59
CA PHE A 123 8.25 13.44 -4.97
C PHE A 123 7.97 14.68 -4.09
N ILE A 124 6.70 15.05 -3.94
CA ILE A 124 6.30 16.18 -3.09
C ILE A 124 6.71 15.93 -1.64
N THR A 125 6.41 14.75 -1.10
CA THR A 125 6.77 14.39 0.28
C THR A 125 8.29 14.44 0.49
N THR A 126 9.06 13.90 -0.44
CA THR A 126 10.52 13.89 -0.35
C THR A 126 11.12 15.30 -0.41
N ILE A 127 10.57 16.18 -1.26
CA ILE A 127 10.97 17.59 -1.31
C ILE A 127 10.65 18.29 0.01
N THR A 128 9.43 18.10 0.53
CA THR A 128 9.02 18.70 1.81
C THR A 128 9.93 18.26 2.95
N MET A 129 10.23 16.96 3.05
CA MET A 129 11.17 16.44 4.04
C MET A 129 12.56 17.08 3.89
N LYS A 130 13.06 17.21 2.66
CA LYS A 130 14.37 17.82 2.40
C LYS A 130 14.39 19.30 2.76
N LEU A 131 13.33 20.06 2.46
CA LEU A 131 13.21 21.48 2.79
C LEU A 131 13.15 21.72 4.29
N LEU A 132 12.50 20.85 5.03
CA LEU A 132 12.39 20.90 6.49
C LEU A 132 13.56 20.22 7.22
N ASN A 133 14.59 19.76 6.50
CA ASN A 133 15.73 19.02 7.05
C ASN A 133 15.32 17.88 7.97
N ASP A 134 14.25 17.17 7.62
CA ASP A 134 13.66 16.06 8.38
C ASP A 134 13.28 16.41 9.84
N GLN A 135 13.07 17.71 10.16
CA GLN A 135 12.74 18.17 11.51
C GLN A 135 11.43 17.52 11.99
N GLY A 136 11.46 17.03 13.22
CA GLY A 136 10.32 16.36 13.85
C GLY A 136 10.16 14.87 13.51
N LEU A 137 10.95 14.31 12.59
CA LEU A 137 10.94 12.88 12.31
C LEU A 137 11.92 12.14 13.23
N ARG A 138 11.41 11.14 13.94
CA ARG A 138 12.19 10.34 14.90
C ARG A 138 12.53 8.99 14.27
N TYR A 139 13.66 8.93 13.56
CA TYR A 139 14.12 7.71 12.90
C TYR A 139 14.64 6.64 13.87
N GLU A 140 14.86 7.00 15.13
CA GLU A 140 15.32 6.11 16.21
C GLU A 140 14.33 4.97 16.48
N GLU A 141 13.07 5.15 16.10
CA GLU A 141 12.05 4.10 16.16
C GLU A 141 12.28 2.95 15.18
N ILE A 142 13.02 3.20 14.09
CA ILE A 142 13.34 2.15 13.12
C ILE A 142 14.38 1.22 13.72
N GLN A 143 13.95 0.03 14.13
CA GLN A 143 14.80 -0.99 14.72
C GLN A 143 15.82 -1.52 13.71
N PHE A 144 16.99 -1.96 14.20
CA PHE A 144 18.06 -2.58 13.41
C PHE A 144 18.62 -1.72 12.27
N LEU A 145 19.08 -0.50 12.61
CA LEU A 145 19.66 0.49 11.69
C LEU A 145 21.03 0.05 11.14
N THR A 146 21.06 -0.99 10.32
CA THR A 146 22.27 -1.42 9.59
C THR A 146 22.43 -0.70 8.25
N ARG A 147 21.44 0.08 7.84
CA ARG A 147 21.39 0.88 6.59
C ARG A 147 21.04 2.34 6.89
N PRO A 148 21.25 3.26 5.94
CA PRO A 148 20.79 4.62 6.07
C PRO A 148 19.27 4.65 6.34
N TYR A 149 18.89 5.00 7.56
CA TYR A 149 17.51 5.02 8.04
C TYR A 149 16.57 5.82 7.12
N ARG A 150 17.05 6.97 6.63
CA ARG A 150 16.29 7.82 5.71
C ARG A 150 15.93 7.10 4.41
N THR A 151 16.88 6.38 3.81
CA THR A 151 16.64 5.63 2.56
C THR A 151 15.62 4.51 2.77
N VAL A 152 15.69 3.81 3.89
CA VAL A 152 14.72 2.76 4.24
C VAL A 152 13.33 3.36 4.46
N PHE A 153 13.25 4.49 5.16
CA PHE A 153 12.00 5.19 5.37
C PHE A 153 11.38 5.68 4.07
N LEU A 154 12.17 6.33 3.20
CA LEU A 154 11.71 6.76 1.88
C LEU A 154 11.21 5.59 1.01
N ALA A 155 11.88 4.44 1.07
CA ALA A 155 11.41 3.23 0.40
C ALA A 155 10.04 2.78 0.94
N SER A 156 9.83 2.84 2.26
CA SER A 156 8.54 2.50 2.88
C SER A 156 7.41 3.46 2.51
N LEU A 157 7.71 4.76 2.34
CA LEU A 157 6.73 5.75 1.86
C LEU A 157 6.18 5.41 0.47
N MET A 158 7.06 4.97 -0.45
CA MET A 158 6.62 4.57 -1.79
C MET A 158 5.65 3.38 -1.75
N LEU A 159 5.90 2.41 -0.87
CA LEU A 159 5.07 1.20 -0.77
C LEU A 159 3.70 1.50 -0.14
N GLY A 160 3.65 2.42 0.82
CA GLY A 160 2.50 2.64 1.69
C GLY A 160 1.23 3.12 0.97
N GLY A 161 1.37 3.86 -0.13
CA GLY A 161 0.23 4.42 -0.87
C GLY A 161 -0.24 3.61 -2.08
N ILE A 162 0.47 2.57 -2.50
CA ILE A 162 0.23 1.88 -3.79
C ILE A 162 -1.17 1.27 -3.83
N GLY A 163 -1.53 0.48 -2.82
CA GLY A 163 -2.79 -0.26 -2.81
C GLY A 163 -3.99 0.69 -2.85
N ALA A 164 -4.03 1.63 -1.92
CA ALA A 164 -5.13 2.58 -1.81
C ALA A 164 -5.26 3.51 -3.05
N ALA A 165 -4.13 3.94 -3.62
CA ALA A 165 -4.13 4.72 -4.86
C ALA A 165 -4.63 3.90 -6.05
N LEU A 166 -4.21 2.63 -6.16
CA LEU A 166 -4.68 1.73 -7.23
C LEU A 166 -6.19 1.51 -7.14
N ASP A 167 -6.70 1.18 -5.96
CA ASP A 167 -8.13 0.92 -5.76
C ASP A 167 -8.95 2.17 -6.09
N ASN A 168 -8.52 3.34 -5.66
CA ASN A 168 -9.20 4.60 -5.95
C ASN A 168 -9.21 4.92 -7.47
N VAL A 169 -8.08 4.77 -8.16
CA VAL A 169 -8.00 4.94 -9.63
C VAL A 169 -8.92 3.97 -10.36
N VAL A 170 -8.95 2.71 -9.90
CA VAL A 170 -9.81 1.67 -10.48
C VAL A 170 -11.28 2.06 -10.38
N VAL A 171 -11.72 2.54 -9.22
CA VAL A 171 -13.11 2.99 -9.01
C VAL A 171 -13.42 4.19 -9.87
N ILE A 172 -12.57 5.23 -9.85
CA ILE A 172 -12.80 6.47 -10.62
C ILE A 172 -12.89 6.18 -12.10
N ILE A 173 -11.91 5.51 -12.70
CA ILE A 173 -11.90 5.25 -14.15
C ILE A 173 -13.04 4.32 -14.56
N SER A 174 -13.38 3.32 -13.74
CA SER A 174 -14.51 2.42 -14.02
C SER A 174 -15.85 3.17 -13.98
N SER A 175 -16.03 4.09 -13.04
CA SER A 175 -17.22 4.95 -12.96
C SER A 175 -17.31 5.91 -14.15
N LEU A 176 -16.19 6.48 -14.59
CA LEU A 176 -16.15 7.32 -15.80
C LEU A 176 -16.49 6.52 -17.06
N ASP A 177 -16.00 5.29 -17.18
CA ASP A 177 -16.36 4.41 -18.30
C ASP A 177 -17.86 4.08 -18.29
N GLU A 178 -18.45 3.87 -17.13
CA GLU A 178 -19.88 3.60 -16.96
C GLU A 178 -20.73 4.83 -17.34
N LEU A 179 -20.35 6.03 -16.89
CA LEU A 179 -21.02 7.27 -17.26
C LEU A 179 -21.02 7.50 -18.77
N VAL A 180 -19.88 7.29 -19.43
CA VAL A 180 -19.79 7.43 -20.90
C VAL A 180 -20.58 6.34 -21.62
N ARG A 181 -20.73 5.15 -21.06
CA ARG A 181 -21.49 4.06 -21.64
C ARG A 181 -23.00 4.35 -21.60
N HIS A 182 -23.49 4.89 -20.47
CA HIS A 182 -24.90 5.23 -20.31
C HIS A 182 -25.30 6.54 -21.02
N THR A 183 -24.39 7.49 -21.10
CA THR A 183 -24.61 8.80 -21.72
C THR A 183 -23.48 9.10 -22.72
N PRO A 184 -23.50 8.54 -23.95
CA PRO A 184 -22.41 8.69 -24.92
C PRO A 184 -22.12 10.14 -25.32
N GLU A 185 -23.16 11.00 -25.30
CA GLU A 185 -23.08 12.42 -25.66
C GLU A 185 -22.73 13.35 -24.48
N ILE A 186 -22.43 12.80 -23.30
CA ILE A 186 -22.12 13.58 -22.10
C ILE A 186 -20.99 14.60 -22.38
N ASN A 187 -21.26 15.85 -22.01
CA ASN A 187 -20.27 16.90 -22.15
C ASN A 187 -19.09 16.65 -21.18
N THR A 188 -17.88 17.05 -21.59
CA THR A 188 -16.68 16.88 -20.76
C THR A 188 -16.79 17.55 -19.40
N LYS A 189 -17.48 18.69 -19.29
CA LYS A 189 -17.71 19.37 -18.01
C LYS A 189 -18.59 18.55 -17.07
N GLU A 190 -19.72 18.06 -17.57
CA GLU A 190 -20.66 17.22 -16.81
C GLU A 190 -20.01 15.89 -16.40
N LEU A 191 -19.20 15.29 -17.29
CA LEU A 191 -18.43 14.08 -16.98
C LEU A 191 -17.45 14.31 -15.82
N ILE A 192 -16.73 15.42 -15.82
CA ILE A 192 -15.78 15.76 -14.74
C ILE A 192 -16.54 16.03 -13.45
N GLU A 193 -17.63 16.77 -13.48
CA GLU A 193 -18.43 17.11 -12.29
C GLU A 193 -19.03 15.85 -11.65
N SER A 194 -19.69 15.02 -12.43
CA SER A 194 -20.26 13.75 -11.96
C SER A 194 -19.18 12.80 -11.43
N GLY A 195 -18.08 12.67 -12.17
CA GLY A 195 -16.95 11.85 -11.75
C GLY A 195 -16.25 12.37 -10.48
N LYS A 196 -16.20 13.70 -10.28
CA LYS A 196 -15.63 14.32 -9.07
C LYS A 196 -16.44 13.98 -7.83
N ASN A 197 -17.76 13.96 -7.91
CA ASN A 197 -18.62 13.60 -6.78
C ASN A 197 -18.35 12.16 -6.34
N ILE A 198 -18.34 11.20 -7.29
CA ILE A 198 -18.00 9.79 -7.01
C ILE A 198 -16.58 9.67 -6.44
N ALA A 199 -15.62 10.38 -7.05
CA ALA A 199 -14.23 10.35 -6.62
C ALA A 199 -14.04 10.91 -5.20
N SER A 200 -14.78 11.96 -4.83
CA SER A 200 -14.70 12.57 -3.49
C SER A 200 -15.10 11.59 -2.40
N ASP A 201 -16.21 10.87 -2.58
CA ASP A 201 -16.71 9.92 -1.59
C ASP A 201 -15.75 8.75 -1.38
N THR A 202 -15.27 8.17 -2.48
CA THR A 202 -14.31 7.04 -2.39
C THR A 202 -12.97 7.48 -1.82
N THR A 203 -12.46 8.63 -2.22
CA THR A 203 -11.18 9.19 -1.73
C THR A 203 -11.22 9.43 -0.24
N THR A 204 -12.29 10.03 0.29
CA THR A 204 -12.46 10.28 1.73
C THR A 204 -12.47 8.97 2.52
N SER A 205 -13.20 7.96 2.04
CA SER A 205 -13.22 6.64 2.66
C SER A 205 -11.83 5.99 2.68
N MET A 206 -11.10 6.02 1.56
CA MET A 206 -9.76 5.43 1.46
C MET A 206 -8.72 6.11 2.35
N ILE A 207 -8.80 7.45 2.51
CA ILE A 207 -7.91 8.19 3.42
C ILE A 207 -8.16 7.75 4.87
N ASN A 208 -9.42 7.58 5.28
CA ASN A 208 -9.74 7.10 6.62
C ASN A 208 -9.22 5.68 6.86
N VAL A 209 -9.39 4.76 5.90
CA VAL A 209 -8.85 3.40 5.99
C VAL A 209 -7.32 3.44 6.16
N LEU A 210 -6.64 4.26 5.38
CA LEU A 210 -5.19 4.41 5.46
C LEU A 210 -4.74 4.96 6.83
N LEU A 211 -5.43 6.00 7.33
CA LEU A 211 -5.16 6.59 8.64
C LEU A 211 -5.26 5.54 9.75
N PHE A 212 -6.38 4.82 9.81
CA PHE A 212 -6.57 3.80 10.85
C PHE A 212 -5.61 2.62 10.70
N ALA A 213 -5.24 2.23 9.49
CA ALA A 213 -4.27 1.17 9.25
C ALA A 213 -2.90 1.51 9.85
N TYR A 214 -2.41 2.73 9.63
CA TYR A 214 -1.13 3.17 10.20
C TYR A 214 -1.20 3.45 11.70
N LEU A 215 -2.26 4.09 12.19
CA LEU A 215 -2.43 4.31 13.62
C LEU A 215 -2.53 3.01 14.40
N SER A 216 -3.20 1.99 13.87
CA SER A 216 -3.31 0.70 14.54
C SER A 216 -1.96 -0.01 14.68
N SER A 217 -1.03 0.19 13.74
CA SER A 217 0.32 -0.37 13.83
C SER A 217 1.17 0.27 14.94
N ALA A 218 1.00 1.56 15.20
CA ALA A 218 1.71 2.30 16.24
C ALA A 218 1.08 2.14 17.64
N THR A 219 -0.22 1.85 17.72
CA THR A 219 -0.97 1.80 18.99
C THR A 219 -0.36 0.89 20.05
N PRO A 220 0.09 -0.35 19.77
CA PRO A 220 0.69 -1.22 20.79
C PRO A 220 1.93 -0.62 21.44
N PHE A 221 2.81 -0.03 20.65
CA PHE A 221 4.02 0.64 21.15
C PHE A 221 3.65 1.87 21.97
N PHE A 222 2.71 2.66 21.51
CA PHE A 222 2.22 3.83 22.20
C PHE A 222 1.70 3.48 23.61
N ILE A 223 0.83 2.47 23.71
CA ILE A 223 0.31 1.97 25.01
C ILE A 223 1.44 1.46 25.90
N PHE A 224 2.39 0.71 25.33
CA PHE A 224 3.50 0.16 26.08
C PHE A 224 4.38 1.25 26.72
N TYR A 225 4.70 2.31 25.98
CA TYR A 225 5.52 3.41 26.50
C TYR A 225 4.79 4.22 27.57
N LEU A 226 3.49 4.52 27.38
CA LEU A 226 2.68 5.18 28.39
C LEU A 226 2.56 4.34 29.66
N ALA A 227 2.37 3.03 29.54
CA ALA A 227 2.33 2.12 30.69
C ALA A 227 3.64 2.06 31.46
N ASN A 228 4.77 2.34 30.81
CA ASN A 228 6.08 2.43 31.45
C ASN A 228 6.42 3.84 31.98
N GLY A 229 5.44 4.75 32.03
CA GLY A 229 5.60 6.06 32.64
C GLY A 229 6.24 7.13 31.74
N TRP A 230 6.31 6.89 30.43
CA TRP A 230 6.77 7.90 29.49
C TRP A 230 5.72 9.02 29.33
N ASP A 231 6.19 10.25 29.10
CA ASP A 231 5.30 11.37 28.85
C ASP A 231 4.54 11.19 27.52
N PHE A 232 3.27 11.65 27.51
CA PHE A 232 2.40 11.53 26.35
C PHE A 232 2.99 12.21 25.10
N VAL A 233 3.51 13.44 25.26
CA VAL A 233 4.02 14.24 24.14
C VAL A 233 5.28 13.60 23.54
N GLU A 234 6.19 13.12 24.39
CA GLU A 234 7.41 12.43 23.92
C GLU A 234 7.08 11.08 23.27
N THR A 235 6.16 10.32 23.84
CA THR A 235 5.67 9.06 23.23
C THR A 235 5.03 9.31 21.88
N PHE A 236 4.21 10.37 21.77
CA PHE A 236 3.59 10.77 20.51
C PHE A 236 4.64 11.13 19.44
N LYS A 237 5.60 11.97 19.77
CA LYS A 237 6.67 12.35 18.85
C LYS A 237 7.51 11.15 18.40
N MET A 238 7.79 10.22 19.31
CA MET A 238 8.64 9.06 19.04
C MET A 238 7.94 8.09 18.08
N HIS A 239 6.72 7.65 18.40
CA HIS A 239 6.08 6.53 17.71
C HIS A 239 5.12 6.93 16.59
N LEU A 240 4.61 8.16 16.59
CA LEU A 240 3.63 8.60 15.60
C LEU A 240 4.20 9.51 14.52
N SER A 241 5.39 10.09 14.69
CA SER A 241 5.95 11.01 13.71
C SER A 241 6.15 10.38 12.33
N LEU A 242 6.72 9.19 12.28
CA LEU A 242 6.94 8.45 11.03
C LEU A 242 5.63 7.92 10.44
N GLU A 243 4.71 7.44 11.28
CA GLU A 243 3.41 6.94 10.83
C GLU A 243 2.54 8.05 10.24
N ILE A 244 2.51 9.22 10.86
CA ILE A 244 1.81 10.39 10.32
C ILE A 244 2.39 10.77 8.95
N MET A 245 3.71 10.75 8.79
CA MET A 245 4.32 11.04 7.48
C MET A 245 3.92 10.01 6.42
N ARG A 246 3.80 8.72 6.78
CA ARG A 246 3.28 7.67 5.88
C ARG A 246 1.83 7.92 5.49
N VAL A 247 0.99 8.28 6.46
CA VAL A 247 -0.42 8.65 6.21
C VAL A 247 -0.52 9.85 5.28
N LEU A 248 0.27 10.90 5.50
CA LEU A 248 0.26 12.08 4.66
C LEU A 248 0.73 11.78 3.23
N CYS A 249 1.82 11.02 3.08
CA CYS A 249 2.30 10.61 1.77
C CYS A 249 1.27 9.74 1.03
N GLY A 250 0.73 8.72 1.68
CA GLY A 250 -0.30 7.85 1.11
C GLY A 250 -1.60 8.59 0.82
N GLY A 251 -2.03 9.49 1.72
CA GLY A 251 -3.20 10.36 1.53
C GLY A 251 -3.05 11.30 0.34
N LEU A 252 -1.86 11.91 0.16
CA LEU A 252 -1.56 12.69 -1.04
C LEU A 252 -1.61 11.82 -2.31
N ALA A 253 -1.10 10.59 -2.26
CA ALA A 253 -1.20 9.68 -3.40
C ALA A 253 -2.65 9.43 -3.79
N ILE A 254 -3.53 9.17 -2.80
CA ILE A 254 -4.97 9.00 -3.02
C ILE A 254 -5.62 10.27 -3.59
N LEU A 255 -5.31 11.46 -3.06
CA LEU A 255 -5.82 12.73 -3.58
C LEU A 255 -5.41 12.98 -5.03
N PHE A 256 -4.15 12.68 -5.39
CA PHE A 256 -3.67 12.83 -6.75
C PHE A 256 -4.27 11.82 -7.74
N THR A 257 -4.92 10.77 -7.27
CA THR A 257 -5.63 9.85 -8.17
C THR A 257 -6.78 10.53 -8.90
N ILE A 258 -7.41 11.55 -8.29
CA ILE A 258 -8.53 12.28 -8.90
C ILE A 258 -8.05 12.99 -10.18
N PRO A 259 -7.13 13.96 -10.11
CA PRO A 259 -6.68 14.67 -11.31
C PRO A 259 -5.99 13.75 -12.32
N SER A 260 -5.22 12.75 -11.86
CA SER A 260 -4.53 11.83 -12.77
C SER A 260 -5.52 10.92 -13.51
N SER A 261 -6.56 10.41 -12.85
CA SER A 261 -7.59 9.59 -13.49
C SER A 261 -8.32 10.35 -14.59
N PHE A 262 -8.72 11.61 -14.33
CA PHE A 262 -9.34 12.46 -15.34
C PHE A 262 -8.38 12.77 -16.49
N LEU A 263 -7.13 13.09 -16.18
CA LEU A 263 -6.11 13.39 -17.19
C LEU A 263 -5.94 12.22 -18.16
N PHE A 264 -5.65 11.03 -17.64
CA PHE A 264 -5.42 9.85 -18.49
C PHE A 264 -6.69 9.37 -19.17
N PHE A 265 -7.85 9.47 -18.52
CA PHE A 265 -9.13 9.15 -19.15
C PHE A 265 -9.40 10.01 -20.38
N LEU A 266 -9.26 11.33 -20.26
CA LEU A 266 -9.51 12.28 -21.33
C LEU A 266 -8.46 12.18 -22.45
N LEU A 267 -7.18 11.99 -22.11
CA LEU A 267 -6.12 11.79 -23.09
C LEU A 267 -6.40 10.57 -23.97
N PHE A 268 -6.73 9.43 -23.38
CA PHE A 268 -7.01 8.22 -24.15
C PHE A 268 -8.33 8.30 -24.92
N LYS A 269 -9.35 9.00 -24.39
CA LYS A 269 -10.60 9.29 -25.13
C LYS A 269 -10.32 10.10 -26.40
N LYS A 270 -9.46 11.12 -26.30
CA LYS A 270 -9.04 11.97 -27.44
C LYS A 270 -8.24 11.21 -28.49
N LEU A 271 -7.30 10.36 -28.06
CA LEU A 271 -6.49 9.53 -28.95
C LEU A 271 -7.35 8.54 -29.73
N LYS A 272 -8.32 7.89 -29.07
CA LYS A 272 -9.25 6.96 -29.74
C LYS A 272 -10.17 7.64 -30.76
N LYS A 273 -10.53 8.91 -30.53
CA LYS A 273 -11.33 9.69 -31.49
C LYS A 273 -10.49 10.06 -32.72
N LYS A 274 -9.21 10.40 -32.54
CA LYS A 274 -8.31 10.77 -33.63
C LYS A 274 -7.96 9.58 -34.51
N GLY A 275 -7.69 8.40 -33.95
CA GLY A 275 -7.43 7.17 -34.72
C GLY A 275 -8.61 6.74 -35.59
N LYS A 276 -9.86 6.98 -35.16
CA LYS A 276 -11.04 6.70 -36.01
C LYS A 276 -11.22 7.68 -37.18
N THR A 277 -10.73 8.92 -37.04
CA THR A 277 -10.78 9.90 -38.16
C THR A 277 -9.68 9.65 -39.17
N ASP A 278 -8.55 9.11 -38.78
CA ASP A 278 -7.42 8.78 -39.67
C ASP A 278 -7.66 7.46 -40.46
N GLU A 279 -8.53 6.56 -39.98
CA GLU A 279 -8.95 5.34 -40.70
C GLU A 279 -10.09 5.59 -41.71
N CYS A 280 -10.75 6.76 -41.66
CA CYS A 280 -11.84 7.15 -42.58
C CYS A 280 -11.40 8.12 -43.68
N ASN A 281 -10.15 8.52 -43.74
CA ASN A 281 -9.52 9.30 -44.82
C ASN A 281 -8.51 8.43 -45.56
#